data_4f99ecaccda58050cc3700a0e3d16c3a
#
_entry.id   4f99ecaccda58050cc3700a0e3d16c3a
#
_cell.length_a   1.000
_cell.length_b   1.000
_cell.length_c   1.000
_cell.angle_alpha   90.00
_cell.angle_beta   90.00
_cell.angle_gamma   90.00
#
_symmetry.space_group_name_H-M   'P 1'
#
loop_
_entity.id
_entity.type
_entity.pdbx_description
1 polymer ?
#
loop_
_entity_poly.entity_id
_entity_poly.type
_entity_poly.pdbx_seq_one_letter_code
_entity_poly.pdbx_strand_id
1 'polypeptide(L)'
;MDRLLFGDNQFFGINHMSEEKARAQAMRFQRTEAIMEVLDEAYDAGIHTFMCTTHDRIASVAERVRAAPDRYGDFTFYPCMPYAHKYANAVTDHGMVGAIRHFLPDDGFLSTVLAGGKALATREVDGIARLLIDMEMKMFAGLRAPVVFIQNVFTDLLLGMGFTRAFRIFDDHIREKYGAEPAYITMNMPMLLDALEREGITRPIICSNINKIGFRMSGGFDAYLDALQSGRVRAVAMSVYASGAIPADEAIHWISELPGVESIVFGASSAANIRGTKALVDRYMGAPA
;
A
#
# COMPACT_ATOMS: atom_id res chain seq x y z
N MET A 1 -14.55 -2.08 1.97
CA MET A 1 -13.54 -0.97 1.91
C MET A 1 -14.23 0.32 1.53
N ASP A 2 -13.68 1.48 1.96
CA ASP A 2 -14.16 2.78 1.51
C ASP A 2 -13.93 2.95 -0.01
N ARG A 3 -14.84 3.66 -0.67
CA ARG A 3 -14.75 3.89 -2.13
C ARG A 3 -13.54 4.74 -2.52
N LEU A 4 -13.10 5.63 -1.62
CA LEU A 4 -12.00 6.53 -1.85
C LEU A 4 -11.00 6.47 -0.71
N LEU A 5 -9.76 6.17 -1.04
CA LEU A 5 -8.64 6.09 -0.11
C LEU A 5 -7.68 7.24 -0.38
N PHE A 6 -7.19 7.89 0.68
CA PHE A 6 -6.18 8.93 0.56
C PHE A 6 -4.78 8.33 0.63
N GLY A 7 -3.96 8.53 -0.38
CA GLY A 7 -2.59 8.02 -0.45
C GLY A 7 -1.57 9.02 0.13
N ASP A 8 -0.31 8.59 0.30
CA ASP A 8 0.74 9.39 0.93
C ASP A 8 1.87 9.85 -0.01
N ASN A 9 1.86 9.47 -1.28
CA ASN A 9 2.94 9.75 -2.23
C ASN A 9 3.34 11.24 -2.30
N GLN A 10 2.37 12.16 -2.24
CA GLN A 10 2.61 13.59 -2.26
C GLN A 10 3.42 14.09 -1.06
N PHE A 11 3.37 13.41 0.08
CA PHE A 11 4.10 13.77 1.29
C PHE A 11 5.60 13.42 1.21
N PHE A 12 5.95 12.50 0.31
CA PHE A 12 7.32 12.02 0.12
C PHE A 12 7.95 12.51 -1.18
N GLY A 13 7.30 13.45 -1.88
CA GLY A 13 7.82 13.98 -3.14
C GLY A 13 7.83 12.94 -4.27
N ILE A 14 6.94 11.96 -4.21
CA ILE A 14 6.77 10.98 -5.29
C ILE A 14 5.84 11.57 -6.34
N ASN A 15 6.43 12.13 -7.39
CA ASN A 15 5.72 12.67 -8.54
C ASN A 15 6.34 12.11 -9.83
N HIS A 16 5.55 11.34 -10.55
CA HIS A 16 6.04 10.62 -11.74
C HIS A 16 6.15 11.49 -13.01
N MET A 17 5.75 12.77 -12.95
CA MET A 17 5.70 13.66 -14.11
C MET A 17 6.64 14.85 -14.01
N SER A 18 7.03 15.26 -12.81
CA SER A 18 7.81 16.49 -12.61
C SER A 18 8.71 16.38 -11.38
N GLU A 19 10.02 16.37 -11.60
CA GLU A 19 11.00 16.42 -10.53
C GLU A 19 10.90 17.71 -9.71
N GLU A 20 10.58 18.83 -10.37
CA GLU A 20 10.40 20.12 -9.70
C GLU A 20 9.24 20.07 -8.69
N LYS A 21 8.08 19.54 -9.12
CA LYS A 21 6.94 19.32 -8.23
C LYS A 21 7.28 18.33 -7.11
N ALA A 22 8.02 17.27 -7.42
CA ALA A 22 8.48 16.29 -6.42
C ALA A 22 9.34 16.97 -5.35
N ARG A 23 10.31 17.79 -5.75
CA ARG A 23 11.17 18.55 -4.82
C ARG A 23 10.37 19.55 -3.98
N ALA A 24 9.47 20.30 -4.60
CA ALA A 24 8.61 21.27 -3.90
C ALA A 24 7.72 20.58 -2.86
N GLN A 25 7.14 19.42 -3.19
CA GLN A 25 6.36 18.61 -2.25
C GLN A 25 7.23 18.06 -1.12
N ALA A 26 8.41 17.52 -1.42
CA ALA A 26 9.34 17.03 -0.41
C ALA A 26 9.75 18.12 0.58
N MET A 27 9.98 19.36 0.10
CA MET A 27 10.28 20.53 0.95
C MET A 27 9.06 20.95 1.79
N ARG A 28 7.86 20.98 1.20
CA ARG A 28 6.63 21.39 1.90
C ARG A 28 6.29 20.45 3.06
N PHE A 29 6.43 19.15 2.86
CA PHE A 29 5.97 18.13 3.80
C PHE A 29 7.08 17.56 4.70
N GLN A 30 8.12 18.36 5.00
CA GLN A 30 9.16 17.98 5.95
C GLN A 30 8.62 17.87 7.39
N ARG A 31 7.63 18.68 7.75
CA ARG A 31 7.03 18.74 9.08
C ARG A 31 5.70 18.00 9.10
N THR A 32 5.46 17.29 10.19
CA THR A 32 4.22 16.53 10.42
C THR A 32 2.98 17.41 10.38
N GLU A 33 3.08 18.67 10.85
CA GLU A 33 1.98 19.64 10.82
C GLU A 33 1.46 19.88 9.40
N ALA A 34 2.35 20.04 8.43
CA ALA A 34 1.96 20.26 7.03
C ALA A 34 1.28 19.02 6.40
N ILE A 35 1.63 17.81 6.88
CA ILE A 35 0.94 16.58 6.49
C ILE A 35 -0.45 16.54 7.12
N MET A 36 -0.55 16.85 8.42
CA MET A 36 -1.84 16.87 9.13
C MET A 36 -2.82 17.86 8.54
N GLU A 37 -2.39 19.08 8.16
CA GLU A 37 -3.24 20.07 7.49
C GLU A 37 -3.95 19.48 6.24
N VAL A 38 -3.23 18.69 5.44
CA VAL A 38 -3.81 18.06 4.24
C VAL A 38 -4.68 16.86 4.60
N LEU A 39 -4.30 16.09 5.61
CA LEU A 39 -5.13 14.98 6.11
C LEU A 39 -6.42 15.47 6.75
N ASP A 40 -6.39 16.60 7.46
CA ASP A 40 -7.58 17.25 8.00
C ASP A 40 -8.54 17.69 6.89
N GLU A 41 -8.01 18.30 5.83
CA GLU A 41 -8.83 18.64 4.65
C GLU A 41 -9.47 17.40 3.98
N ALA A 42 -8.74 16.30 3.91
CA ALA A 42 -9.29 15.05 3.38
C ALA A 42 -10.36 14.47 4.32
N TYR A 43 -10.08 14.43 5.62
CA TYR A 43 -10.99 13.95 6.63
C TYR A 43 -12.29 14.77 6.68
N ASP A 44 -12.19 16.11 6.68
CA ASP A 44 -13.34 17.02 6.66
C ASP A 44 -14.15 16.94 5.35
N ALA A 45 -13.53 16.48 4.27
CA ALA A 45 -14.21 16.15 3.01
C ALA A 45 -14.88 14.76 3.03
N GLY A 46 -14.84 14.03 4.14
CA GLY A 46 -15.42 12.69 4.27
C GLY A 46 -14.55 11.56 3.69
N ILE A 47 -13.22 11.74 3.67
CA ILE A 47 -12.26 10.69 3.27
C ILE A 47 -11.53 10.25 4.53
N HIS A 48 -11.99 9.17 5.15
CA HIS A 48 -11.55 8.74 6.47
C HIS A 48 -10.48 7.66 6.44
N THR A 49 -10.17 7.09 5.27
CA THR A 49 -9.16 6.04 5.13
C THR A 49 -7.89 6.56 4.48
N PHE A 50 -6.78 6.42 5.21
CA PHE A 50 -5.44 6.81 4.80
C PHE A 50 -4.58 5.59 4.47
N MET A 51 -4.29 5.37 3.19
CA MET A 51 -3.39 4.34 2.70
C MET A 51 -1.97 4.90 2.68
N CYS A 52 -1.10 4.41 3.55
CA CYS A 52 0.18 5.04 3.84
C CYS A 52 1.32 4.04 4.06
N THR A 53 2.53 4.49 3.72
CA THR A 53 3.76 3.74 4.00
C THR A 53 4.09 3.73 5.50
N THR A 54 5.00 2.85 5.91
CA THR A 54 5.50 2.76 7.30
C THR A 54 6.73 3.65 7.54
N HIS A 55 6.74 4.84 6.96
CA HIS A 55 7.78 5.84 7.15
C HIS A 55 7.69 6.52 8.53
N ASP A 56 8.82 6.96 9.10
CA ASP A 56 8.87 7.61 10.43
C ASP A 56 7.96 8.85 10.55
N ARG A 57 7.80 9.64 9.48
CA ARG A 57 6.84 10.75 9.47
C ARG A 57 5.39 10.28 9.61
N ILE A 58 5.07 9.10 9.08
CA ILE A 58 3.74 8.49 9.28
C ILE A 58 3.58 7.99 10.71
N ALA A 59 4.64 7.54 11.38
CA ALA A 59 4.60 7.25 12.81
C ALA A 59 4.17 8.48 13.62
N SER A 60 4.72 9.66 13.28
CA SER A 60 4.30 10.93 13.93
C SER A 60 2.84 11.31 13.61
N VAL A 61 2.34 11.03 12.40
CA VAL A 61 0.91 11.18 12.06
C VAL A 61 0.06 10.24 12.90
N ALA A 62 0.45 8.97 13.02
CA ALA A 62 -0.24 7.98 13.83
C ALA A 62 -0.32 8.38 15.31
N GLU A 63 0.76 8.96 15.87
CA GLU A 63 0.76 9.51 17.22
C GLU A 63 -0.23 10.67 17.38
N ARG A 64 -0.30 11.59 16.42
CA ARG A 64 -1.26 12.72 16.44
C ARG A 64 -2.70 12.22 16.40
N VAL A 65 -3.00 11.29 15.50
CA VAL A 65 -4.35 10.69 15.42
C VAL A 65 -4.71 9.97 16.72
N ARG A 66 -3.80 9.19 17.31
CA ARG A 66 -4.00 8.49 18.58
C ARG A 66 -4.24 9.45 19.74
N ALA A 67 -3.58 10.61 19.74
CA ALA A 67 -3.71 11.62 20.78
C ALA A 67 -5.03 12.42 20.73
N ALA A 68 -5.79 12.32 19.61
CA ALA A 68 -7.03 13.07 19.43
C ALA A 68 -8.21 12.15 19.00
N PRO A 69 -8.60 11.18 19.85
CA PRO A 69 -9.64 10.19 19.52
C PRO A 69 -11.01 10.83 19.28
N ASP A 70 -11.32 11.94 19.95
CA ASP A 70 -12.58 12.67 19.75
C ASP A 70 -12.68 13.29 18.34
N ARG A 71 -11.54 13.64 17.74
CA ARG A 71 -11.46 14.21 16.38
C ARG A 71 -11.41 13.12 15.30
N TYR A 72 -10.67 12.04 15.56
CA TYR A 72 -10.33 11.03 14.57
C TYR A 72 -10.89 9.63 14.88
N GLY A 73 -12.05 9.54 15.56
CA GLY A 73 -12.60 8.27 16.06
C GLY A 73 -12.89 7.21 14.97
N ASP A 74 -13.14 7.62 13.76
CA ASP A 74 -13.37 6.76 12.60
C ASP A 74 -12.21 6.80 11.57
N PHE A 75 -11.12 7.54 11.86
CA PHE A 75 -9.94 7.57 11.00
C PHE A 75 -9.31 6.18 10.91
N THR A 76 -9.07 5.74 9.69
CA THR A 76 -8.62 4.38 9.40
C THR A 76 -7.30 4.42 8.64
N PHE A 77 -6.34 3.61 9.08
CA PHE A 77 -5.07 3.43 8.38
C PHE A 77 -5.10 2.15 7.53
N TYR A 78 -4.58 2.23 6.31
CA TYR A 78 -4.24 1.09 5.48
C TYR A 78 -2.70 1.06 5.29
N PRO A 79 -1.96 0.42 6.22
CA PRO A 79 -0.51 0.34 6.16
C PRO A 79 -0.01 -0.35 4.91
N CYS A 80 1.00 0.23 4.25
CA CYS A 80 1.70 -0.33 3.09
C CYS A 80 3.15 -0.63 3.48
N MET A 81 3.48 -1.89 3.68
CA MET A 81 4.75 -2.33 4.25
C MET A 81 5.47 -3.39 3.42
N PRO A 82 6.76 -3.59 3.70
CA PRO A 82 7.66 -2.72 4.45
C PRO A 82 8.02 -1.46 3.64
N TYR A 83 8.46 -0.37 4.32
CA TYR A 83 8.91 0.83 3.63
C TYR A 83 10.25 0.60 2.95
N ALA A 84 10.24 0.45 1.62
CA ALA A 84 11.39 0.00 0.83
C ALA A 84 12.67 0.80 1.04
N HIS A 85 12.59 2.14 1.17
CA HIS A 85 13.78 2.99 1.34
C HIS A 85 14.51 2.76 2.67
N LYS A 86 13.80 2.42 3.74
CA LYS A 86 14.40 2.06 5.04
C LYS A 86 15.34 0.87 4.90
N TYR A 87 14.90 -0.14 4.15
CA TYR A 87 15.69 -1.36 3.92
C TYR A 87 16.72 -1.20 2.82
N ALA A 88 16.45 -0.42 1.76
CA ALA A 88 17.38 -0.14 0.69
C ALA A 88 18.66 0.57 1.20
N ASN A 89 18.52 1.55 2.09
CA ASN A 89 19.65 2.23 2.71
C ASN A 89 20.49 1.24 3.53
N ALA A 90 19.86 0.40 4.36
CA ALA A 90 20.56 -0.61 5.12
C ALA A 90 21.26 -1.65 4.22
N VAL A 91 20.66 -2.03 3.09
CA VAL A 91 21.29 -2.92 2.09
C VAL A 91 22.48 -2.23 1.41
N THR A 92 22.38 -0.94 1.11
CA THR A 92 23.47 -0.17 0.51
C THR A 92 24.65 -0.02 1.47
N ASP A 93 24.38 0.26 2.75
CA ASP A 93 25.40 0.52 3.75
C ASP A 93 26.05 -0.76 4.30
N HIS A 94 25.31 -1.86 4.35
CA HIS A 94 25.73 -3.10 5.04
C HIS A 94 25.66 -4.37 4.17
N GLY A 95 25.23 -4.26 2.90
CA GLY A 95 24.88 -5.41 2.06
C GLY A 95 23.62 -6.13 2.55
N MET A 96 23.09 -7.08 1.77
CA MET A 96 21.82 -7.76 2.10
C MET A 96 21.89 -8.51 3.45
N VAL A 97 22.98 -9.20 3.72
CA VAL A 97 23.22 -9.94 4.98
C VAL A 97 23.39 -8.97 6.16
N GLY A 98 24.10 -7.86 5.95
CA GLY A 98 24.28 -6.83 6.97
C GLY A 98 23.00 -6.06 7.27
N ALA A 99 22.16 -5.80 6.27
CA ALA A 99 20.85 -5.18 6.46
C ALA A 99 19.92 -6.08 7.30
N ILE A 100 19.89 -7.37 7.03
CA ILE A 100 19.16 -8.34 7.84
C ILE A 100 19.69 -8.33 9.30
N ARG A 101 21.01 -8.30 9.50
CA ARG A 101 21.63 -8.18 10.84
C ARG A 101 21.29 -6.88 11.55
N HIS A 102 21.20 -5.77 10.82
CA HIS A 102 20.91 -4.46 11.40
C HIS A 102 19.49 -4.38 12.00
N PHE A 103 18.54 -5.15 11.44
CA PHE A 103 17.14 -5.18 11.88
C PHE A 103 16.79 -6.37 12.78
N LEU A 104 17.69 -7.34 12.93
CA LEU A 104 17.47 -8.51 13.78
C LEU A 104 18.31 -8.44 15.06
N PRO A 105 17.78 -8.95 16.20
CA PRO A 105 18.58 -9.10 17.42
C PRO A 105 19.80 -10.00 17.18
N ASP A 106 20.89 -9.74 17.92
CA ASP A 106 22.25 -10.31 17.77
C ASP A 106 22.38 -11.84 18.08
N ASP A 107 21.32 -12.60 18.18
CA ASP A 107 21.28 -13.93 18.79
C ASP A 107 21.68 -15.11 17.89
N GLY A 108 22.74 -14.99 17.11
CA GLY A 108 23.33 -16.16 16.43
C GLY A 108 22.53 -16.73 15.24
N PHE A 109 21.44 -16.06 14.87
CA PHE A 109 20.46 -16.48 13.87
C PHE A 109 21.06 -16.71 12.47
N LEU A 110 21.95 -15.82 12.01
CA LEU A 110 22.56 -15.94 10.68
C LEU A 110 23.54 -17.10 10.55
N SER A 111 24.21 -17.49 11.65
CA SER A 111 25.10 -18.65 11.66
C SER A 111 24.31 -19.95 11.49
N THR A 112 23.09 -19.99 12.02
CA THR A 112 22.17 -21.14 11.90
C THR A 112 21.56 -21.24 10.50
N VAL A 113 21.18 -20.11 9.87
CA VAL A 113 20.66 -20.07 8.49
C VAL A 113 21.75 -20.49 7.48
N LEU A 114 23.00 -20.09 7.69
CA LEU A 114 24.12 -20.45 6.82
C LEU A 114 24.64 -21.89 7.05
N ALA A 115 24.42 -22.45 8.23
CA ALA A 115 24.90 -23.79 8.62
C ALA A 115 23.85 -24.90 8.53
N GLY A 116 22.56 -24.60 8.51
CA GLY A 116 21.46 -25.56 8.56
C GLY A 116 20.78 -25.81 7.22
N GLY A 117 20.54 -27.07 6.87
CA GLY A 117 19.91 -27.48 5.63
C GLY A 117 18.50 -26.94 5.41
N LYS A 118 18.00 -27.04 4.18
CA LYS A 118 16.75 -26.45 3.62
C LYS A 118 15.47 -26.46 4.50
N ALA A 119 15.33 -27.38 5.44
CA ALA A 119 14.11 -27.50 6.26
C ALA A 119 14.11 -26.60 7.51
N LEU A 120 15.29 -26.31 8.11
CA LEU A 120 15.40 -25.32 9.17
C LEU A 120 15.32 -23.89 8.60
N ALA A 121 15.95 -23.66 7.45
CA ALA A 121 15.94 -22.36 6.78
C ALA A 121 14.53 -21.84 6.47
N THR A 122 13.56 -22.71 6.16
CA THR A 122 12.19 -22.28 5.85
C THR A 122 11.44 -21.76 7.08
N ARG A 123 11.55 -22.41 8.24
CA ARG A 123 10.87 -21.96 9.48
C ARG A 123 11.48 -20.66 10.03
N GLU A 124 12.78 -20.49 9.85
CA GLU A 124 13.50 -19.30 10.28
C GLU A 124 13.16 -18.10 9.38
N VAL A 125 13.06 -18.29 8.06
CA VAL A 125 12.62 -17.25 7.12
C VAL A 125 11.18 -16.81 7.41
N ASP A 126 10.29 -17.76 7.71
CA ASP A 126 8.91 -17.46 8.12
C ASP A 126 8.88 -16.62 9.40
N GLY A 127 9.73 -16.94 10.38
CA GLY A 127 9.88 -16.20 11.63
C GLY A 127 10.38 -14.76 11.42
N ILE A 128 11.36 -14.57 10.54
CA ILE A 128 11.88 -13.23 10.19
C ILE A 128 10.80 -12.39 9.51
N ALA A 129 10.13 -12.96 8.53
CA ALA A 129 9.08 -12.24 7.80
C ALA A 129 7.99 -11.75 8.77
N ARG A 130 7.54 -12.60 9.70
CA ARG A 130 6.57 -12.26 10.75
C ARG A 130 7.11 -11.16 11.67
N LEU A 131 8.36 -11.23 12.09
CA LEU A 131 8.99 -10.22 12.94
C LEU A 131 9.07 -8.86 12.24
N LEU A 132 9.46 -8.83 10.96
CA LEU A 132 9.51 -7.59 10.18
C LEU A 132 8.12 -6.95 10.05
N ILE A 133 7.08 -7.74 9.78
CA ILE A 133 5.69 -7.27 9.77
C ILE A 133 5.34 -6.65 11.13
N ASP A 134 5.66 -7.32 12.22
CA ASP A 134 5.37 -6.86 13.58
C ASP A 134 6.06 -5.53 13.92
N MET A 135 7.29 -5.36 13.48
CA MET A 135 8.03 -4.10 13.67
C MET A 135 7.37 -2.93 12.93
N GLU A 136 6.93 -3.17 11.70
CA GLU A 136 6.25 -2.15 10.89
C GLU A 136 4.86 -1.82 11.46
N MET A 137 4.10 -2.83 11.91
CA MET A 137 2.77 -2.66 12.51
C MET A 137 2.77 -1.94 13.86
N LYS A 138 3.91 -1.90 14.56
CA LYS A 138 4.01 -1.30 15.89
C LYS A 138 3.54 0.16 15.94
N MET A 139 3.81 0.94 14.90
CA MET A 139 3.39 2.35 14.85
C MET A 139 1.87 2.53 14.82
N PHE A 140 1.11 1.53 14.39
CA PHE A 140 -0.36 1.56 14.30
C PHE A 140 -1.05 0.92 15.52
N ALA A 141 -0.30 0.54 16.56
CA ALA A 141 -0.89 -0.06 17.76
C ALA A 141 -1.97 0.84 18.39
N GLY A 142 -3.15 0.26 18.62
CA GLY A 142 -4.31 1.00 19.17
C GLY A 142 -5.06 1.87 18.16
N LEU A 143 -4.71 1.83 16.87
CA LEU A 143 -5.40 2.52 15.78
C LEU A 143 -6.14 1.52 14.88
N ARG A 144 -7.13 2.00 14.15
CA ARG A 144 -7.89 1.17 13.18
C ARG A 144 -7.03 0.91 11.94
N ALA A 145 -6.65 -0.35 11.73
CA ALA A 145 -5.91 -0.80 10.56
C ALA A 145 -6.51 -2.12 10.02
N PRO A 146 -7.73 -2.09 9.44
CA PRO A 146 -8.45 -3.29 9.07
C PRO A 146 -7.93 -3.96 7.79
N VAL A 147 -7.10 -3.26 7.00
CA VAL A 147 -6.46 -3.79 5.78
C VAL A 147 -4.98 -3.42 5.81
N VAL A 148 -4.11 -4.39 5.53
CA VAL A 148 -2.65 -4.20 5.53
C VAL A 148 -2.09 -4.66 4.19
N PHE A 149 -1.30 -3.81 3.53
CA PHE A 149 -0.76 -4.05 2.20
C PHE A 149 0.72 -4.44 2.24
N ILE A 150 1.12 -5.41 1.40
CA ILE A 150 2.52 -5.51 0.98
C ILE A 150 2.78 -4.46 -0.11
N GLN A 151 3.87 -3.68 0.04
CA GLN A 151 4.28 -2.66 -0.92
C GLN A 151 4.74 -3.27 -2.25
N ASN A 152 4.46 -2.59 -3.37
CA ASN A 152 4.71 -3.10 -4.72
C ASN A 152 6.16 -3.55 -4.96
N VAL A 153 7.15 -2.83 -4.43
CA VAL A 153 8.57 -3.20 -4.60
C VAL A 153 8.83 -4.61 -4.09
N PHE A 154 8.27 -4.97 -2.93
CA PHE A 154 8.43 -6.32 -2.36
C PHE A 154 7.53 -7.33 -3.06
N THR A 155 6.28 -6.98 -3.35
CA THR A 155 5.36 -7.86 -4.08
C THR A 155 5.95 -8.27 -5.42
N ASP A 156 6.38 -7.29 -6.22
CA ASP A 156 6.87 -7.54 -7.58
C ASP A 156 8.24 -8.25 -7.57
N LEU A 157 9.09 -7.99 -6.56
CA LEU A 157 10.34 -8.72 -6.36
C LEU A 157 10.09 -10.19 -6.02
N LEU A 158 9.24 -10.47 -5.03
CA LEU A 158 8.88 -11.84 -4.63
C LEU A 158 8.23 -12.61 -5.77
N LEU A 159 7.37 -11.94 -6.53
CA LEU A 159 6.71 -12.49 -7.72
C LEU A 159 7.74 -12.83 -8.81
N GLY A 160 8.65 -11.90 -9.12
CA GLY A 160 9.72 -12.07 -10.11
C GLY A 160 10.71 -13.18 -9.74
N MET A 161 10.97 -13.39 -8.46
CA MET A 161 11.81 -14.47 -7.95
C MET A 161 11.08 -15.83 -7.84
N GLY A 162 9.75 -15.87 -8.06
CA GLY A 162 8.94 -17.06 -7.85
C GLY A 162 8.78 -17.47 -6.38
N PHE A 163 9.06 -16.56 -5.45
CA PHE A 163 8.96 -16.84 -4.00
C PHE A 163 7.56 -16.50 -3.47
N THR A 164 6.55 -17.17 -4.04
CA THR A 164 5.13 -16.89 -3.79
C THR A 164 4.66 -17.30 -2.40
N ARG A 165 5.33 -18.28 -1.76
CA ARG A 165 5.06 -18.69 -0.38
C ARG A 165 5.10 -17.51 0.62
N ALA A 166 5.90 -16.47 0.35
CA ALA A 166 5.94 -15.29 1.20
C ALA A 166 4.59 -14.59 1.31
N PHE A 167 3.77 -14.63 0.25
CA PHE A 167 2.41 -14.09 0.27
C PHE A 167 1.51 -14.86 1.24
N ARG A 168 1.65 -16.18 1.30
CA ARG A 168 0.90 -17.00 2.25
C ARG A 168 1.31 -16.73 3.70
N ILE A 169 2.61 -16.57 3.96
CA ILE A 169 3.12 -16.22 5.30
C ILE A 169 2.55 -14.87 5.76
N PHE A 170 2.53 -13.90 4.85
CA PHE A 170 1.94 -12.58 5.13
C PHE A 170 0.44 -12.68 5.38
N ASP A 171 -0.30 -13.38 4.50
CA ASP A 171 -1.75 -13.55 4.62
C ASP A 171 -2.14 -14.15 5.97
N ASP A 172 -1.53 -15.28 6.32
CA ASP A 172 -1.80 -15.95 7.58
C ASP A 172 -1.45 -15.06 8.78
N HIS A 173 -0.29 -14.42 8.78
CA HIS A 173 0.16 -13.61 9.91
C HIS A 173 -0.71 -12.37 10.16
N ILE A 174 -1.11 -11.67 9.10
CA ILE A 174 -2.00 -10.50 9.22
C ILE A 174 -3.37 -10.91 9.75
N ARG A 175 -3.94 -12.01 9.25
CA ARG A 175 -5.23 -12.52 9.72
C ARG A 175 -5.16 -13.01 11.17
N GLU A 176 -4.19 -13.85 11.49
CA GLU A 176 -4.09 -14.51 12.79
C GLU A 176 -3.75 -13.52 13.92
N LYS A 177 -2.80 -12.63 13.68
CA LYS A 177 -2.28 -11.75 14.73
C LYS A 177 -3.02 -10.44 14.85
N TYR A 178 -3.38 -9.82 13.72
CA TYR A 178 -3.96 -8.48 13.69
C TYR A 178 -5.47 -8.49 13.43
N GLY A 179 -6.05 -9.60 13.03
CA GLY A 179 -7.47 -9.68 12.65
C GLY A 179 -7.81 -8.78 11.45
N ALA A 180 -6.80 -8.41 10.66
CA ALA A 180 -6.92 -7.54 9.50
C ALA A 180 -6.96 -8.33 8.20
N GLU A 181 -7.44 -7.73 7.11
CA GLU A 181 -7.38 -8.31 5.78
C GLU A 181 -6.00 -8.02 5.14
N PRO A 182 -5.26 -9.04 4.71
CA PRO A 182 -4.06 -8.86 3.91
C PRO A 182 -4.40 -8.38 2.51
N ALA A 183 -3.57 -7.51 1.97
CA ALA A 183 -3.72 -6.91 0.66
C ALA A 183 -2.36 -6.73 -0.02
N TYR A 184 -2.36 -6.51 -1.33
CA TYR A 184 -1.14 -6.55 -2.13
C TYR A 184 -1.10 -5.37 -3.09
N ILE A 185 0.03 -4.68 -3.19
CA ILE A 185 0.25 -3.66 -4.21
C ILE A 185 1.18 -4.24 -5.27
N THR A 186 0.84 -4.11 -6.55
CA THR A 186 1.64 -4.64 -7.66
C THR A 186 1.55 -3.78 -8.90
N MET A 187 2.57 -3.85 -9.73
CA MET A 187 2.54 -3.30 -11.09
C MET A 187 2.01 -4.31 -12.12
N ASN A 188 1.79 -5.59 -11.72
CA ASN A 188 1.29 -6.65 -12.59
C ASN A 188 0.19 -7.48 -11.90
N MET A 189 -1.03 -6.94 -11.90
CA MET A 189 -2.18 -7.57 -11.23
C MET A 189 -2.52 -8.96 -11.78
N PRO A 190 -2.56 -9.21 -13.11
CA PRO A 190 -2.89 -10.55 -13.61
C PRO A 190 -1.91 -11.63 -13.12
N MET A 191 -0.61 -11.37 -13.20
CA MET A 191 0.42 -12.31 -12.76
C MET A 191 0.36 -12.56 -11.25
N LEU A 192 0.13 -11.52 -10.47
CA LEU A 192 0.00 -11.64 -9.02
C LEU A 192 -1.24 -12.44 -8.64
N LEU A 193 -2.38 -12.19 -9.28
CA LEU A 193 -3.63 -12.90 -9.03
C LEU A 193 -3.46 -14.41 -9.20
N ASP A 194 -2.84 -14.82 -10.30
CA ASP A 194 -2.56 -16.24 -10.57
C ASP A 194 -1.57 -16.83 -9.54
N ALA A 195 -0.61 -16.05 -9.06
CA ALA A 195 0.32 -16.49 -8.02
C ALA A 195 -0.37 -16.68 -6.66
N LEU A 196 -1.23 -15.74 -6.28
CA LEU A 196 -1.99 -15.81 -5.03
C LEU A 196 -2.98 -16.97 -5.02
N GLU A 197 -3.63 -17.26 -6.15
CA GLU A 197 -4.52 -18.42 -6.27
C GLU A 197 -3.77 -19.76 -6.10
N ARG A 198 -2.55 -19.87 -6.64
CA ARG A 198 -1.70 -21.06 -6.41
C ARG A 198 -1.34 -21.27 -4.94
N GLU A 199 -1.23 -20.20 -4.18
CA GLU A 199 -1.03 -20.22 -2.72
C GLU A 199 -2.34 -20.41 -1.93
N GLY A 200 -3.48 -20.59 -2.61
CA GLY A 200 -4.80 -20.77 -1.97
C GLY A 200 -5.42 -19.49 -1.42
N ILE A 201 -4.94 -18.31 -1.86
CA ILE A 201 -5.49 -17.00 -1.49
C ILE A 201 -6.55 -16.62 -2.52
N THR A 202 -7.82 -16.66 -2.11
CA THR A 202 -8.97 -16.43 -2.98
C THR A 202 -9.54 -15.02 -2.81
N ARG A 203 -9.93 -14.39 -3.92
CA ARG A 203 -10.49 -13.03 -3.96
C ARG A 203 -9.65 -12.01 -3.17
N PRO A 204 -8.32 -11.95 -3.40
CA PRO A 204 -7.45 -11.02 -2.69
C PRO A 204 -7.83 -9.56 -2.99
N ILE A 205 -7.48 -8.66 -2.04
CA ILE A 205 -7.44 -7.23 -2.29
C ILE A 205 -6.13 -6.91 -3.01
N ILE A 206 -6.22 -6.38 -4.23
CA ILE A 206 -5.04 -5.99 -5.01
C ILE A 206 -5.14 -4.51 -5.41
N CYS A 207 -4.15 -3.71 -4.99
CA CYS A 207 -3.97 -2.35 -5.48
C CYS A 207 -3.03 -2.36 -6.68
N SER A 208 -3.47 -1.85 -7.81
CA SER A 208 -2.67 -1.78 -9.03
C SER A 208 -3.03 -0.57 -9.89
N ASN A 209 -2.16 -0.26 -10.87
CA ASN A 209 -2.50 0.76 -11.86
C ASN A 209 -3.69 0.27 -12.68
N ILE A 210 -4.79 1.01 -12.62
CA ILE A 210 -5.99 0.75 -13.43
C ILE A 210 -6.43 2.08 -14.02
N ASN A 211 -6.30 2.22 -15.33
CA ASN A 211 -6.66 3.44 -16.04
C ASN A 211 -6.99 3.16 -17.52
N LYS A 212 -7.76 4.03 -18.12
CA LYS A 212 -8.35 3.89 -19.46
C LYS A 212 -7.33 3.72 -20.60
N ILE A 213 -6.09 4.16 -20.42
CA ILE A 213 -5.06 4.14 -21.46
C ILE A 213 -3.96 3.09 -21.25
N GLY A 214 -4.10 2.20 -20.26
CA GLY A 214 -3.11 1.16 -19.99
C GLY A 214 -1.78 1.66 -19.40
N PHE A 215 -1.75 2.88 -18.84
CA PHE A 215 -0.54 3.45 -18.29
C PHE A 215 -0.02 2.63 -17.09
N ARG A 216 1.20 2.10 -17.22
CA ARG A 216 1.88 1.24 -16.23
C ARG A 216 1.09 -0.01 -15.81
N MET A 217 0.24 -0.53 -16.68
CA MET A 217 -0.47 -1.78 -16.48
C MET A 217 0.36 -2.94 -17.04
N SER A 218 1.34 -3.42 -16.27
CA SER A 218 2.23 -4.52 -16.68
C SER A 218 1.43 -5.82 -16.80
N GLY A 219 1.64 -6.56 -17.86
CA GLY A 219 0.84 -7.75 -18.21
C GLY A 219 -0.20 -7.47 -19.29
N GLY A 220 -0.49 -6.19 -19.59
CA GLY A 220 -1.36 -5.77 -20.68
C GLY A 220 -2.77 -5.37 -20.25
N PHE A 221 -3.34 -4.44 -21.00
CA PHE A 221 -4.65 -3.84 -20.70
C PHE A 221 -5.77 -4.87 -20.69
N ASP A 222 -5.84 -5.74 -21.72
CA ASP A 222 -6.89 -6.76 -21.82
C ASP A 222 -6.82 -7.78 -20.68
N ALA A 223 -5.61 -8.21 -20.28
CA ALA A 223 -5.45 -9.12 -19.14
C ALA A 223 -5.94 -8.53 -17.81
N TYR A 224 -5.84 -7.20 -17.63
CA TYR A 224 -6.43 -6.52 -16.48
C TYR A 224 -7.95 -6.52 -16.53
N LEU A 225 -8.54 -6.24 -17.69
CA LEU A 225 -10.01 -6.28 -17.85
C LEU A 225 -10.55 -7.68 -17.60
N ASP A 226 -9.90 -8.70 -18.14
CA ASP A 226 -10.26 -10.10 -17.90
C ASP A 226 -10.19 -10.47 -16.42
N ALA A 227 -9.11 -10.05 -15.72
CA ALA A 227 -8.97 -10.27 -14.28
C ALA A 227 -10.08 -9.59 -13.48
N LEU A 228 -10.43 -8.34 -13.81
CA LEU A 228 -11.51 -7.61 -13.14
C LEU A 228 -12.88 -8.23 -13.41
N GLN A 229 -13.16 -8.65 -14.64
CA GLN A 229 -14.42 -9.29 -15.03
C GLN A 229 -14.59 -10.69 -14.42
N SER A 230 -13.50 -11.37 -14.11
CA SER A 230 -13.52 -12.74 -13.57
C SER A 230 -14.18 -12.86 -12.18
N GLY A 231 -14.33 -11.75 -11.44
CA GLY A 231 -14.78 -11.75 -10.04
C GLY A 231 -13.80 -12.34 -9.04
N ARG A 232 -12.57 -12.70 -9.48
CA ARG A 232 -11.52 -13.31 -8.64
C ARG A 232 -10.75 -12.31 -7.79
N VAL A 233 -10.91 -11.00 -8.01
CA VAL A 233 -10.15 -9.94 -7.34
C VAL A 233 -11.08 -8.87 -6.77
N ARG A 234 -10.64 -8.25 -5.68
CA ARG A 234 -11.18 -7.01 -5.11
C ARG A 234 -10.17 -5.90 -5.37
N ALA A 235 -10.37 -5.10 -6.39
CA ALA A 235 -9.35 -4.19 -6.86
C ALA A 235 -9.45 -2.81 -6.19
N VAL A 236 -8.28 -2.26 -5.84
CA VAL A 236 -8.05 -0.85 -5.52
C VAL A 236 -7.33 -0.21 -6.70
N ALA A 237 -7.99 0.72 -7.38
CA ALA A 237 -7.41 1.39 -8.54
C ALA A 237 -6.47 2.51 -8.10
N MET A 238 -5.19 2.44 -8.47
CA MET A 238 -4.24 3.54 -8.39
C MET A 238 -3.90 4.09 -9.78
N SER A 239 -3.30 5.29 -9.84
CA SER A 239 -2.92 5.96 -11.09
C SER A 239 -4.07 6.15 -12.09
N VAL A 240 -5.29 6.32 -11.58
CA VAL A 240 -6.52 6.42 -12.39
C VAL A 240 -6.46 7.56 -13.41
N TYR A 241 -5.77 8.66 -13.10
CA TYR A 241 -5.57 9.79 -13.99
C TYR A 241 -4.40 9.62 -14.96
N ALA A 242 -3.75 8.45 -14.96
CA ALA A 242 -2.56 8.18 -15.78
C ALA A 242 -1.53 9.32 -15.73
N SER A 243 -1.20 9.78 -14.52
CA SER A 243 -0.33 10.95 -14.27
C SER A 243 -0.83 12.27 -14.88
N GLY A 244 -2.14 12.43 -15.01
CA GLY A 244 -2.76 13.65 -15.57
C GLY A 244 -3.00 13.60 -17.08
N ALA A 245 -2.76 12.45 -17.73
CA ALA A 245 -3.04 12.26 -19.14
C ALA A 245 -4.54 12.10 -19.45
N ILE A 246 -5.35 11.76 -18.44
CA ILE A 246 -6.82 11.60 -18.57
C ILE A 246 -7.50 12.66 -17.71
N PRO A 247 -8.51 13.39 -18.24
CA PRO A 247 -9.34 14.28 -17.44
C PRO A 247 -10.00 13.55 -16.27
N ALA A 248 -10.10 14.22 -15.12
CA ALA A 248 -10.55 13.57 -13.89
C ALA A 248 -11.97 12.99 -13.99
N ASP A 249 -12.89 13.71 -14.61
CA ASP A 249 -14.29 13.26 -14.82
C ASP A 249 -14.34 11.99 -15.67
N GLU A 250 -13.62 11.97 -16.79
CA GLU A 250 -13.51 10.82 -17.69
C GLU A 250 -12.86 9.60 -16.99
N ALA A 251 -11.81 9.83 -16.22
CA ALA A 251 -11.10 8.77 -15.53
C ALA A 251 -11.97 8.09 -14.47
N ILE A 252 -12.63 8.86 -13.60
CA ILE A 252 -13.48 8.32 -12.54
C ILE A 252 -14.72 7.64 -13.10
N HIS A 253 -15.35 8.24 -14.12
CA HIS A 253 -16.48 7.63 -14.81
C HIS A 253 -16.10 6.25 -15.37
N TRP A 254 -15.01 6.16 -16.13
CA TRP A 254 -14.55 4.89 -16.70
C TRP A 254 -14.24 3.85 -15.61
N ILE A 255 -13.56 4.23 -14.50
CA ILE A 255 -13.30 3.32 -13.39
C ILE A 255 -14.59 2.81 -12.75
N SER A 256 -15.62 3.66 -12.64
CA SER A 256 -16.90 3.29 -12.00
C SER A 256 -17.67 2.21 -12.77
N GLU A 257 -17.39 2.05 -14.06
CA GLU A 257 -18.02 1.04 -14.92
C GLU A 257 -17.31 -0.33 -14.85
N LEU A 258 -16.12 -0.39 -14.23
CA LEU A 258 -15.34 -1.63 -14.16
C LEU A 258 -15.84 -2.53 -13.02
N PRO A 259 -16.21 -3.78 -13.31
CA PRO A 259 -16.50 -4.75 -12.27
C PRO A 259 -15.25 -5.05 -11.44
N GLY A 260 -15.44 -5.40 -10.17
CA GLY A 260 -14.31 -5.79 -9.29
C GLY A 260 -13.47 -4.64 -8.75
N VAL A 261 -13.64 -3.40 -9.23
CA VAL A 261 -13.02 -2.22 -8.61
C VAL A 261 -13.88 -1.78 -7.42
N GLU A 262 -13.36 -1.96 -6.21
CA GLU A 262 -14.07 -1.58 -4.98
C GLU A 262 -13.68 -0.20 -4.48
N SER A 263 -12.44 0.24 -4.75
CA SER A 263 -11.89 1.49 -4.22
C SER A 263 -10.96 2.18 -5.23
N ILE A 264 -10.80 3.48 -5.04
CA ILE A 264 -9.78 4.29 -5.72
C ILE A 264 -8.83 4.84 -4.65
N VAL A 265 -7.52 4.75 -4.87
CA VAL A 265 -6.52 5.47 -4.08
C VAL A 265 -5.96 6.63 -4.89
N PHE A 266 -5.94 7.81 -4.29
CA PHE A 266 -5.39 9.02 -4.92
C PHE A 266 -4.58 9.84 -3.91
N GLY A 267 -3.68 10.67 -4.43
CA GLY A 267 -2.94 11.64 -3.66
C GLY A 267 -3.20 13.06 -4.16
N ALA A 268 -3.39 13.99 -3.24
CA ALA A 268 -3.53 15.42 -3.53
C ALA A 268 -2.92 16.25 -2.40
N SER A 269 -2.52 17.49 -2.71
CA SER A 269 -1.93 18.41 -1.74
C SER A 269 -2.70 19.74 -1.63
N SER A 270 -3.86 19.86 -2.27
CA SER A 270 -4.74 21.02 -2.18
C SER A 270 -6.19 20.61 -1.89
N ALA A 271 -6.88 21.39 -1.06
CA ALA A 271 -8.28 21.21 -0.71
C ALA A 271 -9.19 21.13 -1.96
N ALA A 272 -8.92 21.94 -2.99
CA ALA A 272 -9.70 21.95 -4.23
C ALA A 272 -9.62 20.58 -4.94
N ASN A 273 -8.43 19.99 -5.07
CA ASN A 273 -8.25 18.69 -5.71
C ASN A 273 -8.86 17.56 -4.86
N ILE A 274 -8.74 17.63 -3.54
CA ILE A 274 -9.33 16.66 -2.61
C ILE A 274 -10.85 16.64 -2.78
N ARG A 275 -11.50 17.79 -2.62
CA ARG A 275 -12.97 17.93 -2.75
C ARG A 275 -13.45 17.62 -4.16
N GLY A 276 -12.71 18.03 -5.20
CA GLY A 276 -13.05 17.72 -6.59
C GLY A 276 -13.03 16.22 -6.89
N THR A 277 -12.00 15.50 -6.45
CA THR A 277 -11.94 14.04 -6.61
C THR A 277 -13.05 13.35 -5.81
N LYS A 278 -13.27 13.77 -4.55
CA LYS A 278 -14.36 13.22 -3.72
C LYS A 278 -15.73 13.39 -4.39
N ALA A 279 -16.03 14.57 -4.90
CA ALA A 279 -17.30 14.84 -5.58
C ALA A 279 -17.51 13.97 -6.83
N LEU A 280 -16.45 13.69 -7.60
CA LEU A 280 -16.53 12.81 -8.76
C LEU A 280 -16.77 11.36 -8.34
N VAL A 281 -16.07 10.88 -7.31
CA VAL A 281 -16.27 9.51 -6.80
C VAL A 281 -17.68 9.35 -6.25
N ASP A 282 -18.20 10.30 -5.48
CA ASP A 282 -19.57 10.26 -4.97
C ASP A 282 -20.61 10.25 -6.11
N ARG A 283 -20.34 11.01 -7.17
CA ARG A 283 -21.23 11.08 -8.35
C ARG A 283 -21.31 9.73 -9.07
N TYR A 284 -20.18 9.07 -9.32
CA TYR A 284 -20.13 7.92 -10.22
C TYR A 284 -20.11 6.57 -9.48
N MET A 285 -19.56 6.50 -8.27
CA MET A 285 -19.48 5.25 -7.50
C MET A 285 -20.49 5.18 -6.34
N GLY A 286 -21.26 6.23 -6.14
CA GLY A 286 -22.19 6.39 -5.02
C GLY A 286 -21.47 6.81 -3.72
N ALA A 287 -22.20 7.50 -2.84
CA ALA A 287 -21.71 7.78 -1.50
C ALA A 287 -21.56 6.45 -0.72
N PRO A 288 -20.58 6.35 0.22
CA PRO A 288 -20.51 5.19 1.10
C PRO A 288 -21.83 5.06 1.87
N ALA A 289 -22.31 3.81 1.99
CA ALA A 289 -23.55 3.49 2.69
C ALA A 289 -23.41 3.71 4.20
#